data_619525cd828b2bbd4ab0fa41f05ba01a
#
_entry.id   619525cd828b2bbd4ab0fa41f05ba01a
#
_cell.length_a   1.000
_cell.length_b   1.000
_cell.length_c   1.000
_cell.angle_alpha   90.00
_cell.angle_beta   90.00
_cell.angle_gamma   90.00
#
_symmetry.space_group_name_H-M   'P 1'
#
loop_
_entity.id
_entity.type
_entity.pdbx_description
1 polymer ?
#
loop_
_entity_poly.entity_id
_entity_poly.type
_entity_poly.pdbx_seq_one_letter_code
_entity_poly.pdbx_strand_id
1 'polypeptide(L)'
;MRRRLVAILLIPALAVGARAETFAERVAPCLACHGENGQSSAPEVPSLGAQPAPYVLIQLYLFRGRQRLIEVMNEATKDFSDDDLMTFSDFIARLPSPKPANEPADAQRMTRAAALVHQYRCDFCHNPDLAGRDNIPRLAGQREDYLIKALREYKSNTRPGYDASMADVLARISDAEILDLAYFAARQP
;
A
#
# COMPACT_ATOMS: atom_id res chain seq x y z
N MET A 1 -14.94 -65.03 -45.41
CA MET A 1 -14.35 -63.65 -45.10
C MET A 1 -15.26 -62.97 -44.09
N ARG A 2 -14.83 -62.87 -42.80
CA ARG A 2 -15.59 -62.19 -41.72
C ARG A 2 -15.10 -60.74 -41.60
N ARG A 3 -15.93 -59.77 -42.00
CA ARG A 3 -15.65 -58.32 -41.78
C ARG A 3 -15.87 -58.01 -40.33
N ARG A 4 -14.77 -57.63 -39.62
CA ARG A 4 -14.87 -57.08 -38.29
C ARG A 4 -15.20 -55.58 -38.40
N LEU A 5 -16.37 -55.20 -37.91
CA LEU A 5 -16.73 -53.79 -37.69
C LEU A 5 -16.01 -53.28 -36.46
N VAL A 6 -15.12 -52.31 -36.66
CA VAL A 6 -14.48 -51.56 -35.56
C VAL A 6 -15.39 -50.38 -35.22
N ALA A 7 -16.01 -50.43 -34.05
CA ALA A 7 -16.81 -49.30 -33.53
C ALA A 7 -15.81 -48.26 -32.92
N ILE A 8 -15.72 -47.12 -33.55
CA ILE A 8 -14.94 -45.98 -33.02
C ILE A 8 -15.84 -45.27 -31.99
N LEU A 9 -15.51 -45.40 -30.71
CA LEU A 9 -16.12 -44.60 -29.61
C LEU A 9 -15.57 -43.19 -29.68
N LEU A 10 -16.40 -42.23 -30.12
CA LEU A 10 -16.14 -40.79 -29.99
C LEU A 10 -16.39 -40.38 -28.52
N ILE A 11 -15.32 -40.14 -27.77
CA ILE A 11 -15.40 -39.54 -26.44
C ILE A 11 -15.56 -38.03 -26.63
N PRO A 12 -16.67 -37.40 -26.15
CA PRO A 12 -16.80 -35.96 -26.22
C PRO A 12 -15.76 -35.32 -25.28
N ALA A 13 -14.85 -34.54 -25.83
CA ALA A 13 -13.96 -33.71 -25.06
C ALA A 13 -14.79 -32.60 -24.38
N LEU A 14 -15.01 -32.71 -23.06
CA LEU A 14 -15.56 -31.64 -22.25
C LEU A 14 -14.52 -30.50 -22.23
N ALA A 15 -14.76 -29.47 -23.03
CA ALA A 15 -14.01 -28.23 -22.95
C ALA A 15 -14.35 -27.57 -21.61
N VAL A 16 -13.49 -27.73 -20.62
CA VAL A 16 -13.52 -26.92 -19.39
C VAL A 16 -13.13 -25.51 -19.83
N GLY A 17 -14.13 -24.65 -20.05
CA GLY A 17 -13.91 -23.24 -20.33
C GLY A 17 -13.18 -22.62 -19.16
N ALA A 18 -11.94 -22.09 -19.36
CA ALA A 18 -11.25 -21.28 -18.40
C ALA A 18 -12.12 -20.04 -18.11
N ARG A 19 -12.69 -19.96 -16.89
CA ARG A 19 -13.44 -18.78 -16.46
C ARG A 19 -12.41 -17.67 -16.18
N ALA A 20 -12.59 -16.50 -16.80
CA ALA A 20 -11.80 -15.34 -16.47
C ALA A 20 -12.04 -14.95 -14.99
N GLU A 21 -10.96 -14.75 -14.25
CA GLU A 21 -10.99 -14.32 -12.86
C GLU A 21 -11.65 -12.94 -12.75
N THR A 22 -12.58 -12.79 -11.82
CA THR A 22 -13.25 -11.52 -11.56
C THR A 22 -12.32 -10.56 -10.85
N PHE A 23 -12.58 -9.25 -10.92
CA PHE A 23 -11.79 -8.26 -10.19
C PHE A 23 -11.81 -8.51 -8.66
N ALA A 24 -12.92 -8.95 -8.10
CA ALA A 24 -13.04 -9.28 -6.69
C ALA A 24 -12.11 -10.46 -6.28
N GLU A 25 -12.01 -11.49 -7.12
CA GLU A 25 -11.10 -12.62 -6.91
C GLU A 25 -9.64 -12.16 -6.98
N ARG A 26 -9.32 -11.24 -7.89
CA ARG A 26 -7.96 -10.69 -8.06
C ARG A 26 -7.50 -9.78 -6.93
N VAL A 27 -8.41 -9.03 -6.29
CA VAL A 27 -8.09 -8.11 -5.20
C VAL A 27 -8.07 -8.79 -3.83
N ALA A 28 -8.75 -9.91 -3.66
CA ALA A 28 -8.88 -10.61 -2.39
C ALA A 28 -7.52 -10.94 -1.72
N PRO A 29 -6.47 -11.41 -2.43
CA PRO A 29 -5.15 -11.62 -1.83
C PRO A 29 -4.52 -10.36 -1.25
N CYS A 30 -4.75 -9.20 -1.84
CA CYS A 30 -4.25 -7.91 -1.34
C CYS A 30 -4.92 -7.57 0.00
N LEU A 31 -6.24 -7.68 0.04
CA LEU A 31 -7.05 -7.34 1.21
C LEU A 31 -6.83 -8.33 2.38
N ALA A 32 -6.39 -9.55 2.12
CA ALA A 32 -6.03 -10.51 3.17
C ALA A 32 -4.94 -9.99 4.12
N CYS A 33 -3.97 -9.22 3.61
CA CYS A 33 -2.90 -8.61 4.40
C CYS A 33 -3.21 -7.14 4.74
N HIS A 34 -3.75 -6.38 3.78
CA HIS A 34 -3.99 -4.95 3.92
C HIS A 34 -5.34 -4.60 4.59
N GLY A 35 -6.13 -5.62 4.96
CA GLY A 35 -7.43 -5.49 5.59
C GLY A 35 -8.58 -5.34 4.58
N GLU A 36 -9.74 -5.92 4.91
CA GLU A 36 -10.91 -6.00 4.03
C GLU A 36 -11.35 -4.64 3.47
N ASN A 37 -11.27 -3.60 4.30
CA ASN A 37 -11.57 -2.21 3.92
C ASN A 37 -10.31 -1.37 3.69
N GLY A 38 -9.17 -2.00 3.42
CA GLY A 38 -7.89 -1.30 3.28
C GLY A 38 -7.33 -0.78 4.60
N GLN A 39 -7.82 -1.23 5.76
CA GLN A 39 -7.27 -0.93 7.08
C GLN A 39 -6.60 -2.17 7.66
N SER A 40 -5.27 -2.22 7.59
CA SER A 40 -4.47 -3.36 8.04
C SER A 40 -4.46 -3.51 9.56
N SER A 41 -4.57 -4.76 10.03
CA SER A 41 -4.28 -5.16 11.41
C SER A 41 -2.94 -5.90 11.56
N ALA A 42 -2.30 -6.25 10.44
CA ALA A 42 -1.04 -6.98 10.45
C ALA A 42 0.14 -6.04 10.77
N PRO A 43 1.08 -6.43 11.65
CA PRO A 43 2.24 -5.61 11.98
C PRO A 43 3.06 -5.21 10.75
N GLU A 44 3.45 -3.93 10.70
CA GLU A 44 4.25 -3.33 9.63
C GLU A 44 3.67 -3.45 8.20
N VAL A 45 2.43 -3.93 8.05
CA VAL A 45 1.71 -3.91 6.79
C VAL A 45 0.86 -2.63 6.72
N PRO A 46 1.00 -1.79 5.69
CA PRO A 46 0.29 -0.51 5.64
C PRO A 46 -1.20 -0.67 5.40
N SER A 47 -1.98 0.22 5.99
CA SER A 47 -3.33 0.51 5.54
C SER A 47 -3.29 1.18 4.16
N LEU A 48 -4.18 0.77 3.27
CA LEU A 48 -4.24 1.27 1.89
C LEU A 48 -5.40 2.25 1.65
N GLY A 49 -6.41 2.25 2.53
CA GLY A 49 -7.62 3.03 2.33
C GLY A 49 -7.37 4.51 2.06
N ALA A 50 -8.08 5.06 1.09
CA ALA A 50 -7.99 6.45 0.64
C ALA A 50 -6.57 6.94 0.31
N GLN A 51 -5.65 6.05 -0.07
CA GLN A 51 -4.37 6.46 -0.64
C GLN A 51 -4.60 7.06 -2.04
N PRO A 52 -3.94 8.18 -2.37
CA PRO A 52 -4.07 8.77 -3.70
C PRO A 52 -3.69 7.78 -4.81
N ALA A 53 -4.53 7.64 -5.84
CA ALA A 53 -4.30 6.68 -6.93
C ALA A 53 -2.94 6.85 -7.61
N PRO A 54 -2.44 8.06 -7.92
CA PRO A 54 -1.10 8.20 -8.51
C PRO A 54 0.02 7.71 -7.60
N TYR A 55 -0.10 7.89 -6.27
CA TYR A 55 0.86 7.33 -5.33
C TYR A 55 0.85 5.80 -5.36
N VAL A 56 -0.34 5.19 -5.31
CA VAL A 56 -0.49 3.73 -5.34
C VAL A 56 0.08 3.15 -6.64
N LEU A 57 -0.26 3.78 -7.79
CA LEU A 57 0.25 3.38 -9.11
C LEU A 57 1.79 3.32 -9.11
N ILE A 58 2.44 4.36 -8.61
CA ILE A 58 3.91 4.40 -8.51
C ILE A 58 4.42 3.27 -7.61
N GLN A 59 3.80 3.01 -6.45
CA GLN A 59 4.25 1.96 -5.56
C GLN A 59 4.12 0.56 -6.20
N LEU A 60 2.99 0.28 -6.85
CA LEU A 60 2.78 -0.98 -7.56
C LEU A 60 3.77 -1.15 -8.72
N TYR A 61 4.03 -0.08 -9.47
CA TYR A 61 5.06 -0.07 -10.53
C TYR A 61 6.45 -0.39 -9.99
N LEU A 62 6.86 0.24 -8.88
CA LEU A 62 8.15 0.00 -8.23
C LEU A 62 8.28 -1.44 -7.70
N PHE A 63 7.21 -2.02 -7.18
CA PHE A 63 7.18 -3.42 -6.75
C PHE A 63 7.26 -4.37 -7.93
N ARG A 64 6.45 -4.18 -8.98
CA ARG A 64 6.47 -4.99 -10.20
C ARG A 64 7.87 -5.01 -10.83
N GLY A 65 8.51 -3.86 -10.92
CA GLY A 65 9.84 -3.67 -11.47
C GLY A 65 10.99 -4.03 -10.51
N ARG A 66 10.69 -4.56 -9.31
CA ARG A 66 11.68 -4.87 -8.24
C ARG A 66 12.60 -3.68 -7.90
N GLN A 67 12.13 -2.47 -8.11
CA GLN A 67 12.83 -1.25 -7.72
C GLN A 67 12.59 -0.92 -6.24
N ARG A 68 11.48 -1.38 -5.68
CA ARG A 68 11.21 -1.43 -4.25
C ARG A 68 11.19 -2.89 -3.80
N LEU A 69 12.10 -3.27 -2.89
CA LEU A 69 12.31 -4.67 -2.53
C LEU A 69 11.52 -5.03 -1.26
N ILE A 70 10.34 -5.61 -1.46
CA ILE A 70 9.54 -6.31 -0.45
C ILE A 70 9.02 -7.57 -1.14
N GLU A 71 9.61 -8.71 -0.85
CA GLU A 71 9.44 -9.94 -1.64
C GLU A 71 7.98 -10.33 -1.86
N VAL A 72 7.15 -10.29 -0.79
CA VAL A 72 5.71 -10.61 -0.90
C VAL A 72 4.99 -9.67 -1.87
N MET A 73 5.35 -8.38 -1.91
CA MET A 73 4.75 -7.41 -2.82
C MET A 73 5.31 -7.55 -4.23
N ASN A 74 6.60 -7.85 -4.37
CA ASN A 74 7.21 -8.11 -5.67
C ASN A 74 6.57 -9.32 -6.35
N GLU A 75 6.33 -10.41 -5.61
CA GLU A 75 5.64 -11.58 -6.14
C GLU A 75 4.17 -11.30 -6.45
N ALA A 76 3.47 -10.55 -5.60
CA ALA A 76 2.06 -10.21 -5.81
C ALA A 76 1.82 -9.33 -7.06
N THR A 77 2.81 -8.57 -7.49
CA THR A 77 2.67 -7.60 -8.59
C THR A 77 3.40 -7.97 -9.87
N LYS A 78 4.22 -9.03 -9.87
CA LYS A 78 5.12 -9.38 -10.99
C LYS A 78 4.44 -9.51 -12.35
N ASP A 79 3.22 -10.05 -12.35
CA ASP A 79 2.45 -10.33 -13.55
C ASP A 79 1.41 -9.24 -13.87
N PHE A 80 1.41 -8.11 -13.14
CA PHE A 80 0.46 -7.02 -13.38
C PHE A 80 0.76 -6.33 -14.72
N SER A 81 -0.27 -6.16 -15.55
CA SER A 81 -0.24 -5.27 -16.70
C SER A 81 -0.31 -3.80 -16.26
N ASP A 82 -0.10 -2.87 -17.19
CA ASP A 82 -0.28 -1.44 -16.90
C ASP A 82 -1.74 -1.12 -16.57
N ASP A 83 -2.71 -1.78 -17.23
CA ASP A 83 -4.13 -1.67 -16.92
C ASP A 83 -4.45 -2.18 -15.51
N ASP A 84 -3.78 -3.23 -15.06
CA ASP A 84 -3.90 -3.70 -13.68
C ASP A 84 -3.40 -2.67 -12.68
N LEU A 85 -2.23 -2.08 -12.91
CA LEU A 85 -1.70 -1.04 -12.03
C LEU A 85 -2.69 0.11 -11.87
N MET A 86 -3.31 0.58 -12.96
CA MET A 86 -4.32 1.64 -12.93
C MET A 86 -5.58 1.18 -12.19
N THR A 87 -6.13 0.01 -12.54
CA THR A 87 -7.38 -0.50 -11.96
C THR A 87 -7.27 -0.73 -10.45
N PHE A 88 -6.16 -1.34 -9.99
CA PHE A 88 -5.91 -1.55 -8.55
C PHE A 88 -5.68 -0.22 -7.82
N SER A 89 -4.99 0.73 -8.43
CA SER A 89 -4.76 2.06 -7.85
C SER A 89 -6.06 2.83 -7.64
N ASP A 90 -6.93 2.82 -8.63
CA ASP A 90 -8.25 3.45 -8.57
C ASP A 90 -9.17 2.78 -7.55
N PHE A 91 -9.10 1.45 -7.43
CA PHE A 91 -9.85 0.71 -6.43
C PHE A 91 -9.40 1.11 -5.01
N ILE A 92 -8.09 1.12 -4.74
CA ILE A 92 -7.52 1.48 -3.44
C ILE A 92 -7.88 2.90 -3.04
N ALA A 93 -7.84 3.84 -3.97
CA ALA A 93 -8.18 5.24 -3.71
C ALA A 93 -9.66 5.43 -3.28
N ARG A 94 -10.54 4.50 -3.65
CA ARG A 94 -11.97 4.51 -3.28
C ARG A 94 -12.28 3.76 -1.98
N LEU A 95 -11.33 3.03 -1.40
CA LEU A 95 -11.52 2.42 -0.09
C LEU A 95 -11.65 3.51 1.00
N PRO A 96 -12.40 3.25 2.07
CA PRO A 96 -12.57 4.22 3.14
C PRO A 96 -11.23 4.58 3.80
N SER A 97 -11.11 5.82 4.29
CA SER A 97 -9.93 6.26 5.06
C SER A 97 -9.73 5.35 6.27
N PRO A 98 -8.49 4.99 6.59
CA PRO A 98 -8.19 4.28 7.83
C PRO A 98 -8.64 5.10 9.04
N LYS A 99 -9.16 4.40 10.05
CA LYS A 99 -9.53 5.04 11.32
C LYS A 99 -8.25 5.36 12.11
N PRO A 100 -8.23 6.50 12.82
CA PRO A 100 -7.14 6.81 13.74
C PRO A 100 -6.95 5.71 14.80
N ALA A 101 -5.75 5.62 15.36
CA ALA A 101 -5.48 4.76 16.51
C ALA A 101 -6.41 5.10 17.68
N ASN A 102 -7.02 4.08 18.30
CA ASN A 102 -8.06 4.24 19.30
C ASN A 102 -7.54 4.49 20.72
N GLU A 103 -6.24 4.30 20.99
CA GLU A 103 -5.67 4.50 22.31
C GLU A 103 -5.71 5.99 22.70
N PRO A 104 -5.95 6.29 23.99
CA PRO A 104 -5.90 7.67 24.46
C PRO A 104 -4.58 8.35 24.08
N ALA A 105 -4.69 9.52 23.47
CA ALA A 105 -3.53 10.26 23.03
C ALA A 105 -2.86 10.99 24.21
N ASP A 106 -1.52 10.91 24.30
CA ASP A 106 -0.73 11.76 25.17
C ASP A 106 -0.71 13.19 24.59
N ALA A 107 -1.39 14.12 25.28
CA ALA A 107 -1.54 15.49 24.82
C ALA A 107 -0.19 16.23 24.67
N GLN A 108 0.78 15.98 25.54
CA GLN A 108 2.10 16.61 25.45
C GLN A 108 2.86 16.09 24.23
N ARG A 109 2.80 14.77 23.99
CA ARG A 109 3.41 14.14 22.81
C ARG A 109 2.77 14.65 21.52
N MET A 110 1.43 14.72 21.48
CA MET A 110 0.70 15.29 20.34
C MET A 110 1.12 16.74 20.04
N THR A 111 1.26 17.58 21.06
CA THR A 111 1.70 18.97 20.90
C THR A 111 3.13 19.06 20.35
N ARG A 112 4.07 18.29 20.90
CA ARG A 112 5.45 18.24 20.38
C ARG A 112 5.47 17.77 18.93
N ALA A 113 4.75 16.71 18.63
CA ALA A 113 4.72 16.12 17.29
C ALA A 113 4.08 17.07 16.26
N ALA A 114 3.02 17.80 16.63
CA ALA A 114 2.44 18.84 15.78
C ALA A 114 3.46 19.93 15.44
N ALA A 115 4.27 20.37 16.42
CA ALA A 115 5.34 21.33 16.18
C ALA A 115 6.41 20.78 15.20
N LEU A 116 6.75 19.49 15.31
CA LEU A 116 7.68 18.83 14.37
C LEU A 116 7.13 18.76 12.94
N VAL A 117 5.83 18.49 12.78
CA VAL A 117 5.15 18.49 11.47
C VAL A 117 5.34 19.83 10.75
N HIS A 118 5.15 20.94 11.46
CA HIS A 118 5.37 22.30 10.93
C HIS A 118 6.86 22.63 10.73
N GLN A 119 7.71 22.28 11.69
CA GLN A 119 9.15 22.53 11.64
C GLN A 119 9.78 21.88 10.41
N TYR A 120 9.43 20.64 10.12
CA TYR A 120 9.95 19.88 8.97
C TYR A 120 9.08 19.99 7.73
N ARG A 121 8.02 20.82 7.77
CA ARG A 121 7.12 21.12 6.66
C ARG A 121 6.44 19.88 6.04
N CYS A 122 6.14 18.89 6.87
CA CYS A 122 5.46 17.67 6.42
C CYS A 122 4.09 17.99 5.81
N ASP A 123 3.35 18.91 6.44
CA ASP A 123 2.03 19.43 6.04
C ASP A 123 2.04 20.18 4.70
N PHE A 124 3.18 20.69 4.26
CA PHE A 124 3.29 21.34 2.94
C PHE A 124 3.07 20.35 1.79
N CYS A 125 3.65 19.16 1.89
CA CYS A 125 3.52 18.12 0.86
C CYS A 125 2.33 17.20 1.14
N HIS A 126 2.19 16.72 2.39
CA HIS A 126 1.17 15.75 2.78
C HIS A 126 -0.20 16.36 3.09
N ASN A 127 -0.40 17.67 2.89
CA ASN A 127 -1.52 18.51 3.29
C ASN A 127 -1.61 18.73 4.82
N PRO A 128 -2.29 19.82 5.28
CA PRO A 128 -2.44 20.10 6.70
C PRO A 128 -3.14 19.01 7.50
N ASP A 129 -4.03 18.24 6.86
CA ASP A 129 -4.74 17.10 7.42
C ASP A 129 -4.01 15.76 7.22
N LEU A 130 -2.81 15.79 6.65
CA LEU A 130 -2.01 14.61 6.30
C LEU A 130 -2.72 13.60 5.38
N ALA A 131 -3.76 14.04 4.64
CA ALA A 131 -4.50 13.19 3.71
C ALA A 131 -3.74 12.84 2.43
N GLY A 132 -2.63 13.52 2.16
CA GLY A 132 -1.87 13.36 0.92
C GLY A 132 -2.56 13.96 -0.30
N ARG A 133 -1.88 13.96 -1.44
CA ARG A 133 -2.40 14.43 -2.74
C ARG A 133 -1.53 13.94 -3.87
N ASP A 134 -2.06 13.79 -5.04
CA ASP A 134 -1.31 13.38 -6.23
C ASP A 134 -0.43 12.14 -5.96
N ASN A 135 0.87 12.24 -6.11
CA ASN A 135 1.84 11.20 -5.78
C ASN A 135 2.37 11.25 -4.34
N ILE A 136 1.83 12.12 -3.49
CA ILE A 136 2.17 12.26 -2.07
C ILE A 136 1.19 11.44 -1.23
N PRO A 137 1.66 10.47 -0.42
CA PRO A 137 0.76 9.57 0.30
C PRO A 137 0.00 10.23 1.45
N ARG A 138 -1.18 9.67 1.75
CA ARG A 138 -1.89 9.85 3.01
C ARG A 138 -1.09 9.25 4.16
N LEU A 139 -0.87 10.03 5.22
CA LEU A 139 -0.25 9.60 6.47
C LEU A 139 -1.29 9.49 7.61
N ALA A 140 -2.36 10.28 7.53
CA ALA A 140 -3.42 10.29 8.54
C ALA A 140 -4.08 8.92 8.69
N GLY A 141 -4.22 8.44 9.93
CA GLY A 141 -4.78 7.13 10.26
C GLY A 141 -3.93 5.94 9.85
N GLN A 142 -2.72 6.16 9.33
CA GLN A 142 -1.82 5.07 8.99
C GLN A 142 -1.28 4.39 10.26
N ARG A 143 -0.98 3.11 10.19
CA ARG A 143 -0.38 2.33 11.29
C ARG A 143 0.92 2.96 11.78
N GLU A 144 1.02 3.15 13.09
CA GLU A 144 2.21 3.77 13.73
C GLU A 144 3.48 2.96 13.47
N ASP A 145 3.43 1.63 13.61
CA ASP A 145 4.57 0.73 13.37
C ASP A 145 5.05 0.77 11.91
N TYR A 146 4.12 0.81 10.95
CA TYR A 146 4.48 0.97 9.54
C TYR A 146 5.08 2.34 9.25
N LEU A 147 4.57 3.43 9.85
CA LEU A 147 5.12 4.77 9.69
C LEU A 147 6.55 4.83 10.23
N ILE A 148 6.82 4.30 11.42
CA ILE A 148 8.17 4.22 12.00
C ILE A 148 9.12 3.50 11.05
N LYS A 149 8.73 2.32 10.57
CA LYS A 149 9.50 1.56 9.59
C LYS A 149 9.79 2.38 8.33
N ALA A 150 8.75 2.93 7.70
CA ALA A 150 8.89 3.67 6.45
C ALA A 150 9.76 4.93 6.58
N LEU A 151 9.61 5.69 7.68
CA LEU A 151 10.42 6.88 7.95
C LEU A 151 11.90 6.52 8.18
N ARG A 152 12.18 5.41 8.91
CA ARG A 152 13.54 4.90 9.10
C ARG A 152 14.15 4.41 7.79
N GLU A 153 13.38 3.73 6.95
CA GLU A 153 13.83 3.27 5.63
C GLU A 153 14.20 4.45 4.72
N TYR A 154 13.43 5.54 4.73
CA TYR A 154 13.80 6.77 4.01
C TYR A 154 15.06 7.41 4.60
N LYS A 155 15.15 7.53 5.94
CA LYS A 155 16.32 8.09 6.63
C LYS A 155 17.60 7.32 6.31
N SER A 156 17.55 6.00 6.24
CA SER A 156 18.68 5.12 5.91
C SER A 156 18.91 4.95 4.41
N ASN A 157 18.08 5.58 3.58
CA ASN A 157 18.11 5.45 2.12
C ASN A 157 17.96 3.99 1.61
N THR A 158 17.28 3.15 2.39
CA THR A 158 16.97 1.76 2.02
C THR A 158 15.62 1.62 1.31
N ARG A 159 14.78 2.66 1.35
CA ARG A 159 13.54 2.75 0.60
C ARG A 159 13.72 3.72 -0.57
N PRO A 160 13.97 3.22 -1.78
CA PRO A 160 14.01 4.09 -2.94
C PRO A 160 12.65 4.74 -3.13
N GLY A 161 12.63 6.06 -3.16
CA GLY A 161 11.44 6.84 -3.47
C GLY A 161 11.35 7.14 -4.96
N TYR A 162 10.22 7.71 -5.35
CA TYR A 162 10.05 8.31 -6.67
C TYR A 162 11.01 9.50 -6.87
N ASP A 163 11.26 10.23 -5.78
CA ASP A 163 12.27 11.29 -5.69
C ASP A 163 13.00 11.24 -4.33
N ALA A 164 14.05 12.02 -4.18
CA ALA A 164 14.89 12.04 -2.99
C ALA A 164 14.31 12.88 -1.83
N SER A 165 13.22 13.63 -2.03
CA SER A 165 12.71 14.64 -1.07
C SER A 165 12.50 14.08 0.33
N MET A 166 11.92 12.87 0.44
CA MET A 166 11.68 12.25 1.74
C MET A 166 12.99 11.87 2.43
N ALA A 167 13.96 11.33 1.71
CA ALA A 167 15.27 10.98 2.27
C ALA A 167 16.00 12.24 2.77
N ASP A 168 15.96 13.33 2.01
CA ASP A 168 16.59 14.61 2.35
C ASP A 168 15.97 15.23 3.62
N VAL A 169 14.65 15.20 3.75
CA VAL A 169 13.95 15.67 4.96
C VAL A 169 14.31 14.79 6.15
N LEU A 170 14.22 13.47 6.00
CA LEU A 170 14.45 12.51 7.09
C LEU A 170 15.92 12.46 7.56
N ALA A 171 16.89 12.83 6.73
CA ALA A 171 18.30 12.89 7.11
C ALA A 171 18.55 13.77 8.35
N ARG A 172 17.71 14.78 8.57
CA ARG A 172 17.85 15.78 9.66
C ARG A 172 17.03 15.44 10.90
N ILE A 173 16.16 14.44 10.84
CA ILE A 173 15.20 14.08 11.90
C ILE A 173 15.81 12.98 12.76
N SER A 174 15.81 13.16 14.08
CA SER A 174 16.27 12.14 15.03
C SER A 174 15.30 10.95 15.10
N ASP A 175 15.76 9.82 15.62
CA ASP A 175 14.89 8.65 15.80
C ASP A 175 13.75 8.90 16.78
N ALA A 176 14.00 9.70 17.83
CA ALA A 176 12.97 10.12 18.78
C ALA A 176 11.87 10.97 18.12
N GLU A 177 12.24 11.88 17.22
CA GLU A 177 11.29 12.67 16.44
C GLU A 177 10.53 11.83 15.44
N ILE A 178 11.15 10.82 14.83
CA ILE A 178 10.46 9.84 13.97
C ILE A 178 9.33 9.15 14.75
N LEU A 179 9.59 8.71 15.98
CA LEU A 179 8.58 8.11 16.84
C LEU A 179 7.41 9.06 17.13
N ASP A 180 7.69 10.33 17.41
CA ASP A 180 6.67 11.33 17.68
C ASP A 180 5.86 11.68 16.41
N LEU A 181 6.50 11.82 15.26
CA LEU A 181 5.83 12.05 13.97
C LEU A 181 4.90 10.90 13.58
N ALA A 182 5.36 9.65 13.73
CA ALA A 182 4.55 8.46 13.46
C ALA A 182 3.35 8.37 14.42
N TYR A 183 3.58 8.64 15.71
CA TYR A 183 2.53 8.69 16.73
C TYR A 183 1.43 9.69 16.38
N PHE A 184 1.83 10.90 15.96
CA PHE A 184 0.91 11.96 15.56
C PHE A 184 0.09 11.58 14.34
N ALA A 185 0.75 11.16 13.26
CA ALA A 185 0.08 10.83 12.00
C ALA A 185 -0.90 9.66 12.14
N ALA A 186 -0.56 8.64 12.93
CA ALA A 186 -1.45 7.51 13.20
C ALA A 186 -2.75 7.91 13.94
N ARG A 187 -2.80 9.06 14.58
CA ARG A 187 -3.93 9.59 15.36
C ARG A 187 -4.69 10.73 14.67
N GLN A 188 -4.29 11.10 13.45
CA GLN A 188 -5.04 12.03 12.63
C GLN A 188 -6.21 11.32 11.92
N PRO A 189 -7.37 11.99 11.72
CA PRO A 189 -8.55 11.41 11.06
C PRO A 189 -8.40 11.26 9.54
#